data_1895363b9c6dc1e2e13f3b24090c0ad3
#
_entry.id   1895363b9c6dc1e2e13f3b24090c0ad3
#
_cell.length_a   1.000
_cell.length_b   1.000
_cell.length_c   1.000
_cell.angle_alpha   90.00
_cell.angle_beta   90.00
_cell.angle_gamma   90.00
#
_symmetry.space_group_name_H-M   'P 1'
#
loop_
_entity.id
_entity.type
_entity.pdbx_description
1 polymer ?
#
loop_
_entity_poly.entity_id
_entity_poly.type
_entity_poly.pdbx_seq_one_letter_code
_entity_poly.pdbx_strand_id
1 'polypeptide(L)'
;AVMLSATGLIARTSEDAVERWENRSASDGRAKDDQIVSMFRASTRSSYGLVTSAGRLVLAHVVELPKVSADGPLSVCLLYTSDAAEELLGMTENTDPIRGERVIAAIDMPSTDDGGQLVPLALGTRNGVVKRWNRESPTTMDSWSVIDLKDDDEVLAAAEARDEDRLVFVSTDSSLLTFEAKNVRPQGRTAGGMAGIRLAEGCSVAAFAVVPDGKVTWNYEEGENGLFSASGAVVLTVAGDSEALPGTENGAAKVTPLEMYPTKGRGTVGVRSQRFLK
;
A
#
# COMPACT_ATOMS: atom_id res chain seq x y z
N ALA A 1 3.56 14.35 10.51
CA ALA A 1 3.21 13.17 9.71
C ALA A 1 4.37 12.17 9.66
N VAL A 2 4.06 10.91 9.55
CA VAL A 2 4.98 9.81 9.24
C VAL A 2 4.75 9.39 7.80
N MET A 3 5.81 9.12 7.06
CA MET A 3 5.76 8.75 5.65
C MET A 3 6.69 7.59 5.37
N LEU A 4 6.21 6.63 4.57
CA LEU A 4 6.97 5.51 4.05
C LEU A 4 7.00 5.59 2.53
N SER A 5 8.18 5.42 1.93
CA SER A 5 8.35 5.34 0.49
C SER A 5 8.32 3.90 -0.03
N ALA A 6 8.13 3.75 -1.34
CA ALA A 6 8.13 2.44 -2.01
C ALA A 6 9.48 1.72 -1.93
N THR A 7 10.57 2.44 -1.75
CA THR A 7 11.92 1.89 -1.55
C THR A 7 12.22 1.52 -0.10
N GLY A 8 11.25 1.70 0.82
CA GLY A 8 11.39 1.36 2.23
C GLY A 8 12.00 2.47 3.10
N LEU A 9 12.14 3.69 2.58
CA LEU A 9 12.59 4.84 3.37
C LEU A 9 11.42 5.35 4.23
N ILE A 10 11.70 5.61 5.52
CA ILE A 10 10.69 6.12 6.44
C ILE A 10 11.19 7.37 7.16
N ALA A 11 10.30 8.34 7.37
CA ALA A 11 10.61 9.60 8.03
C ALA A 11 9.40 10.23 8.70
N ARG A 12 9.65 11.17 9.60
CA ARG A 12 8.63 12.08 10.12
C ARG A 12 8.87 13.51 9.71
N THR A 13 7.79 14.27 9.52
CA THR A 13 7.83 15.69 9.20
C THR A 13 6.77 16.47 9.99
N SER A 14 6.88 17.79 9.99
CA SER A 14 5.83 18.65 10.55
C SER A 14 4.60 18.68 9.65
N GLU A 15 3.46 19.05 10.22
CA GLU A 15 2.20 19.16 9.47
C GLU A 15 2.28 20.24 8.39
N ASP A 16 2.85 21.40 8.73
CA ASP A 16 3.09 22.50 7.76
C ASP A 16 3.92 22.07 6.54
N ALA A 17 4.76 21.06 6.69
CA ALA A 17 5.53 20.51 5.58
C ALA A 17 4.69 19.66 4.65
N VAL A 18 3.73 18.91 5.19
CA VAL A 18 2.80 18.08 4.37
C VAL A 18 1.95 18.99 3.49
N GLU A 19 1.36 20.05 4.05
CA GLU A 19 0.56 21.01 3.27
C GLU A 19 1.36 21.66 2.15
N ARG A 20 2.65 21.97 2.41
CA ARG A 20 3.55 22.49 1.38
C ARG A 20 3.89 21.48 0.31
N TRP A 21 3.95 20.20 0.65
CA TRP A 21 4.23 19.13 -0.33
C TRP A 21 3.04 18.79 -1.21
N GLU A 22 1.83 18.83 -0.68
CA GLU A 22 0.59 18.65 -1.45
C GLU A 22 0.45 19.72 -2.55
N ASN A 23 1.03 20.92 -2.32
CA ASN A 23 0.98 22.05 -3.22
C ASN A 23 2.23 22.20 -4.13
N ARG A 24 3.24 21.31 -4.01
CA ARG A 24 4.46 21.37 -4.83
C ARG A 24 4.32 20.57 -6.13
N SER A 25 4.88 21.13 -7.19
CA SER A 25 5.09 20.39 -8.44
C SER A 25 6.10 19.25 -8.25
N ALA A 26 5.87 18.14 -8.92
CA ALA A 26 6.50 16.82 -8.70
C ALA A 26 8.03 16.73 -8.86
N SER A 27 8.76 17.83 -9.06
CA SER A 27 10.18 17.81 -9.44
C SER A 27 11.19 17.98 -8.28
N ASP A 28 10.73 18.20 -7.04
CA ASP A 28 11.63 18.66 -5.98
C ASP A 28 12.18 17.50 -5.12
N GLY A 29 13.25 16.88 -5.56
CA GLY A 29 14.24 16.24 -4.70
C GLY A 29 13.94 14.82 -4.22
N ARG A 30 12.89 14.14 -4.71
CA ARG A 30 12.72 12.70 -4.51
C ARG A 30 13.67 11.94 -5.43
N ALA A 31 14.14 10.78 -4.95
CA ALA A 31 14.82 9.85 -5.83
C ALA A 31 13.92 9.55 -7.02
N LYS A 32 14.50 9.50 -8.22
CA LYS A 32 13.77 9.10 -9.43
C LYS A 32 13.13 7.75 -9.14
N ASP A 33 11.84 7.65 -9.43
CA ASP A 33 11.05 6.41 -9.28
C ASP A 33 10.64 6.05 -7.83
N ASP A 34 10.91 6.86 -6.81
CA ASP A 34 10.44 6.62 -5.45
C ASP A 34 9.11 7.35 -5.17
N GLN A 35 8.18 6.66 -4.51
CA GLN A 35 6.83 7.15 -4.21
C GLN A 35 6.50 6.94 -2.73
N ILE A 36 5.69 7.84 -2.17
CA ILE A 36 5.12 7.63 -0.84
C ILE A 36 3.98 6.62 -0.95
N VAL A 37 4.13 5.49 -0.26
CA VAL A 37 3.14 4.40 -0.23
C VAL A 37 2.27 4.41 1.02
N SER A 38 2.74 5.03 2.10
CA SER A 38 1.96 5.24 3.32
C SER A 38 2.23 6.60 3.90
N MET A 39 1.19 7.28 4.35
CA MET A 39 1.29 8.53 5.10
C MET A 39 0.17 8.61 6.14
N PHE A 40 0.51 8.96 7.37
CA PHE A 40 -0.47 9.16 8.45
C PHE A 40 0.01 10.24 9.43
N ARG A 41 -0.94 10.80 10.17
CA ARG A 41 -0.67 11.76 11.25
C ARG A 41 -0.45 11.01 12.55
N ALA A 42 0.59 11.38 13.28
CA ALA A 42 0.90 10.79 14.57
C ALA A 42 1.54 11.81 15.52
N SER A 43 1.34 11.62 16.81
CA SER A 43 2.11 12.33 17.83
C SER A 43 3.53 11.75 17.89
N THR A 44 4.52 12.56 18.25
CA THR A 44 5.87 12.08 18.53
C THR A 44 5.95 11.11 19.71
N ARG A 45 4.91 11.02 20.52
CA ARG A 45 4.80 10.10 21.66
C ARG A 45 4.06 8.81 21.30
N SER A 46 3.49 8.73 20.09
CA SER A 46 2.75 7.55 19.61
C SER A 46 3.71 6.47 19.12
N SER A 47 3.21 5.24 19.14
CA SER A 47 3.80 4.13 18.40
C SER A 47 3.18 4.06 17.00
N TYR A 48 3.88 3.45 16.09
CA TYR A 48 3.39 3.12 14.75
C TYR A 48 3.72 1.67 14.41
N GLY A 49 2.99 1.08 13.48
CA GLY A 49 3.20 -0.29 13.02
C GLY A 49 3.82 -0.32 11.64
N LEU A 50 4.85 -1.13 11.46
CA LEU A 50 5.41 -1.51 10.16
C LEU A 50 4.83 -2.85 9.75
N VAL A 51 4.15 -2.90 8.62
CA VAL A 51 3.62 -4.14 8.04
C VAL A 51 4.61 -4.65 7.02
N THR A 52 4.93 -5.95 7.08
CA THR A 52 5.90 -6.57 6.20
C THR A 52 5.25 -7.48 5.16
N SER A 53 6.00 -7.79 4.10
CA SER A 53 5.57 -8.75 3.06
C SER A 53 5.35 -10.16 3.62
N ALA A 54 6.00 -10.53 4.73
CA ALA A 54 5.76 -11.78 5.44
C ALA A 54 4.48 -11.77 6.31
N GLY A 55 3.69 -10.69 6.27
CA GLY A 55 2.45 -10.60 7.05
C GLY A 55 2.67 -10.39 8.54
N ARG A 56 3.80 -9.83 8.92
CA ARG A 56 4.10 -9.41 10.30
C ARG A 56 3.84 -7.92 10.46
N LEU A 57 3.52 -7.52 11.68
CA LEU A 57 3.55 -6.14 12.14
C LEU A 57 4.64 -6.00 13.20
N VAL A 58 5.44 -4.95 13.08
CA VAL A 58 6.46 -4.56 14.04
C VAL A 58 6.13 -3.18 14.59
N LEU A 59 6.07 -3.03 15.91
CA LEU A 59 5.87 -1.75 16.57
C LEU A 59 7.19 -0.97 16.66
N ALA A 60 7.11 0.32 16.40
CA ALA A 60 8.19 1.26 16.61
C ALA A 60 7.64 2.59 17.12
N HIS A 61 8.53 3.47 17.59
CA HIS A 61 8.15 4.75 18.17
C HIS A 61 8.42 5.90 17.20
N VAL A 62 7.44 6.80 17.04
CA VAL A 62 7.54 7.94 16.12
C VAL A 62 8.71 8.87 16.48
N VAL A 63 9.07 8.96 17.77
CA VAL A 63 10.19 9.79 18.22
C VAL A 63 11.54 9.35 17.67
N GLU A 64 11.71 8.06 17.38
CA GLU A 64 12.95 7.46 16.86
C GLU A 64 13.16 7.73 15.37
N LEU A 65 12.08 8.11 14.66
CA LEU A 65 12.18 8.42 13.25
C LEU A 65 12.96 9.73 13.00
N PRO A 66 13.80 9.78 11.97
CA PRO A 66 14.47 11.01 11.57
C PRO A 66 13.46 12.07 11.18
N LYS A 67 13.72 13.29 11.62
CA LYS A 67 12.93 14.45 11.24
C LYS A 67 13.45 15.02 9.92
N VAL A 68 12.60 15.03 8.91
CA VAL A 68 12.89 15.73 7.65
C VAL A 68 12.48 17.18 7.77
N SER A 69 13.35 18.08 7.31
CA SER A 69 12.99 19.48 7.17
C SER A 69 11.92 19.66 6.11
N ALA A 70 11.02 20.63 6.34
CA ALA A 70 10.00 21.01 5.38
C ALA A 70 10.56 21.43 4.00
N ASP A 71 11.81 21.85 3.96
CA ASP A 71 12.49 22.38 2.78
C ASP A 71 13.53 21.41 2.21
N GLY A 72 13.69 20.23 2.82
CA GLY A 72 14.67 19.21 2.40
C GLY A 72 14.08 18.12 1.52
N PRO A 73 14.89 17.51 0.65
CA PRO A 73 14.47 16.34 -0.11
C PRO A 73 14.22 15.14 0.83
N LEU A 74 13.21 14.34 0.53
CA LEU A 74 12.94 13.05 1.21
C LEU A 74 14.13 12.08 1.14
N SER A 75 15.02 12.29 0.17
CA SER A 75 16.22 11.49 -0.04
C SER A 75 17.24 11.47 1.12
N VAL A 76 17.06 12.31 2.13
CA VAL A 76 17.97 12.40 3.30
C VAL A 76 17.56 11.44 4.43
N CYS A 77 16.43 10.78 4.31
CA CYS A 77 15.96 9.87 5.35
C CYS A 77 16.25 8.43 5.00
N LEU A 78 17.49 8.11 5.13
CA LEU A 78 17.99 6.75 5.23
C LEU A 78 17.59 6.18 6.58
N LEU A 79 16.54 5.35 6.62
CA LEU A 79 16.41 4.52 7.79
C LEU A 79 15.82 3.17 7.50
N TYR A 80 16.06 2.42 6.76
CA TYR A 80 15.93 0.98 6.61
C TYR A 80 16.47 0.55 5.23
N THR A 81 17.78 0.61 5.13
CA THR A 81 18.52 -0.35 4.30
C THR A 81 18.26 -1.75 4.87
N SER A 82 18.52 -2.79 4.13
CA SER A 82 18.38 -4.19 4.57
C SER A 82 18.94 -4.44 5.99
N ASP A 83 19.99 -3.75 6.37
CA ASP A 83 20.64 -3.92 7.66
C ASP A 83 19.84 -3.35 8.85
N ALA A 84 19.12 -2.25 8.65
CA ALA A 84 18.26 -1.67 9.70
C ALA A 84 16.91 -2.38 9.80
N ALA A 85 16.42 -2.97 8.71
CA ALA A 85 15.29 -3.88 8.77
C ALA A 85 15.66 -5.13 9.60
N GLU A 86 16.87 -5.64 9.52
CA GLU A 86 17.35 -6.73 10.36
C GLU A 86 17.35 -6.36 11.84
N GLU A 87 17.84 -5.20 12.22
CA GLU A 87 17.91 -4.76 13.62
C GLU A 87 16.51 -4.50 14.21
N LEU A 88 15.60 -3.84 13.48
CA LEU A 88 14.24 -3.55 13.93
C LEU A 88 13.29 -4.73 13.81
N LEU A 89 13.44 -5.55 12.78
CA LEU A 89 12.61 -6.73 12.57
C LEU A 89 13.07 -7.91 13.44
N GLY A 90 14.18 -7.77 14.19
CA GLY A 90 14.75 -8.84 14.99
C GLY A 90 15.20 -10.04 14.14
N MET A 91 15.56 -9.78 12.89
CA MET A 91 16.12 -10.79 11.99
C MET A 91 17.53 -11.10 12.45
N THR A 92 17.73 -12.19 13.13
CA THR A 92 19.06 -12.74 13.37
C THR A 92 19.54 -13.48 12.12
N GLU A 93 20.86 -13.55 11.89
CA GLU A 93 21.52 -14.22 10.76
C GLU A 93 21.07 -15.68 10.48
N ASN A 94 20.27 -16.28 11.38
CA ASN A 94 19.75 -17.65 11.30
C ASN A 94 18.25 -17.75 10.95
N THR A 95 17.53 -16.65 10.77
CA THR A 95 16.22 -16.71 10.18
C THR A 95 16.39 -16.67 8.67
N ASP A 96 16.12 -17.80 8.03
CA ASP A 96 16.07 -17.92 6.57
C ASP A 96 15.30 -16.71 6.03
N PRO A 97 15.94 -15.76 5.32
CA PRO A 97 15.21 -14.61 4.80
C PRO A 97 14.24 -15.18 3.77
N ILE A 98 12.98 -15.30 4.14
CA ILE A 98 11.93 -15.57 3.16
C ILE A 98 12.07 -14.49 2.11
N ARG A 99 12.90 -14.76 1.10
CA ARG A 99 13.15 -13.91 -0.09
C ARG A 99 13.04 -12.41 0.19
N GLY A 100 13.88 -11.89 1.11
CA GLY A 100 13.95 -10.47 1.39
C GLY A 100 12.61 -9.91 1.91
N GLU A 101 12.27 -10.20 3.16
CA GLU A 101 11.13 -9.57 3.83
C GLU A 101 11.24 -8.04 3.70
N ARG A 102 10.17 -7.39 3.22
CA ARG A 102 10.14 -5.96 2.96
C ARG A 102 9.08 -5.28 3.80
N VAL A 103 9.34 -4.04 4.24
CA VAL A 103 8.29 -3.18 4.78
C VAL A 103 7.42 -2.69 3.62
N ILE A 104 6.11 -2.97 3.68
CA ILE A 104 5.15 -2.65 2.62
C ILE A 104 4.16 -1.56 3.01
N ALA A 105 3.95 -1.34 4.31
CA ALA A 105 3.09 -0.27 4.79
C ALA A 105 3.54 0.19 6.18
N ALA A 106 3.30 1.46 6.49
CA ALA A 106 3.38 2.02 7.83
C ALA A 106 1.98 2.52 8.23
N ILE A 107 1.56 2.21 9.46
CA ILE A 107 0.22 2.52 9.95
C ILE A 107 0.28 3.18 11.32
N ASP A 108 -0.67 4.06 11.60
CA ASP A 108 -0.86 4.59 12.95
C ASP A 108 -1.31 3.47 13.90
N MET A 109 -0.74 3.46 15.10
CA MET A 109 -1.15 2.54 16.15
C MET A 109 -1.77 3.37 17.27
N PRO A 110 -3.11 3.52 17.29
CA PRO A 110 -3.79 4.31 18.30
C PRO A 110 -3.56 3.73 19.68
N SER A 111 -3.43 4.62 20.65
CA SER A 111 -3.39 4.25 22.07
C SER A 111 -4.70 3.57 22.47
N THR A 112 -4.63 2.65 23.42
CA THR A 112 -5.78 1.90 23.91
C THR A 112 -6.82 2.77 24.63
N ASP A 113 -6.53 4.05 24.81
CA ASP A 113 -7.37 4.98 25.59
C ASP A 113 -8.38 5.76 24.75
N ASP A 114 -8.29 5.73 23.44
CA ASP A 114 -9.11 6.60 22.58
C ASP A 114 -10.55 6.12 22.36
N GLY A 115 -10.95 4.95 22.91
CA GLY A 115 -12.34 4.46 22.87
C GLY A 115 -13.03 4.48 21.49
N GLY A 116 -12.30 4.83 20.44
CA GLY A 116 -12.75 4.90 19.06
C GLY A 116 -12.73 3.53 18.38
N GLN A 117 -13.69 3.27 17.51
CA GLN A 117 -13.69 2.09 16.65
C GLN A 117 -12.55 2.21 15.64
N LEU A 118 -11.58 1.32 15.73
CA LEU A 118 -10.46 1.28 14.77
C LEU A 118 -10.96 0.90 13.37
N VAL A 119 -10.46 1.61 12.37
CA VAL A 119 -10.67 1.21 10.97
C VAL A 119 -9.85 -0.05 10.71
N PRO A 120 -10.48 -1.15 10.23
CA PRO A 120 -9.75 -2.36 9.91
C PRO A 120 -8.65 -2.13 8.86
N LEU A 121 -7.54 -2.85 8.97
CA LEU A 121 -6.47 -2.85 7.97
C LEU A 121 -6.76 -3.92 6.91
N ALA A 122 -6.92 -3.51 5.67
CA ALA A 122 -7.01 -4.43 4.54
C ALA A 122 -5.61 -4.81 4.06
N LEU A 123 -5.40 -6.11 3.85
CA LEU A 123 -4.19 -6.70 3.29
C LEU A 123 -4.57 -7.48 2.03
N GLY A 124 -3.79 -7.30 0.97
CA GLY A 124 -3.90 -8.07 -0.26
C GLY A 124 -2.63 -8.85 -0.53
N THR A 125 -2.75 -10.12 -0.92
CA THR A 125 -1.60 -11.00 -1.12
C THR A 125 -1.35 -11.30 -2.60
N ARG A 126 -0.15 -11.79 -2.90
CA ARG A 126 0.28 -12.19 -4.25
C ARG A 126 -0.61 -13.30 -4.83
N ASN A 127 -1.07 -14.23 -3.99
CA ASN A 127 -1.92 -15.34 -4.43
C ASN A 127 -3.41 -14.99 -4.43
N GLY A 128 -3.76 -13.70 -4.30
CA GLY A 128 -5.13 -13.22 -4.44
C GLY A 128 -5.99 -13.36 -3.19
N VAL A 129 -5.38 -13.55 -2.03
CA VAL A 129 -6.07 -13.52 -0.74
C VAL A 129 -6.29 -12.08 -0.30
N VAL A 130 -7.41 -11.82 0.38
CA VAL A 130 -7.72 -10.56 1.03
C VAL A 130 -8.07 -10.80 2.49
N LYS A 131 -7.58 -9.91 3.36
CA LYS A 131 -7.95 -9.90 4.77
C LYS A 131 -8.21 -8.48 5.21
N ARG A 132 -9.21 -8.28 6.07
CA ARG A 132 -9.34 -7.08 6.90
C ARG A 132 -9.02 -7.48 8.34
N TRP A 133 -7.89 -6.99 8.84
CA TRP A 133 -7.50 -7.24 10.22
C TRP A 133 -8.14 -6.18 11.13
N ASN A 134 -8.77 -6.62 12.24
CA ASN A 134 -9.48 -5.77 13.21
C ASN A 134 -8.55 -4.99 14.14
N ARG A 135 -7.23 -5.03 13.89
CA ARG A 135 -6.18 -4.28 14.61
C ARG A 135 -6.04 -4.62 16.09
N GLU A 136 -6.44 -5.83 16.50
CA GLU A 136 -6.14 -6.35 17.83
C GLU A 136 -4.62 -6.43 18.06
N SER A 137 -4.14 -5.69 19.05
CA SER A 137 -2.72 -5.62 19.39
C SER A 137 -2.45 -6.41 20.66
N PRO A 138 -1.48 -7.34 20.67
CA PRO A 138 -1.01 -7.95 21.91
C PRO A 138 -0.33 -6.90 22.80
N THR A 139 -0.59 -6.95 24.10
CA THR A 139 -0.03 -5.98 25.06
C THR A 139 1.43 -6.22 25.44
N THR A 140 1.96 -7.40 25.10
CA THR A 140 3.29 -7.86 25.56
C THR A 140 4.27 -8.19 24.43
N MET A 141 3.92 -7.85 23.19
CA MET A 141 4.72 -8.19 22.01
C MET A 141 4.98 -6.94 21.18
N ASP A 142 6.22 -6.76 20.75
CA ASP A 142 6.60 -5.68 19.82
C ASP A 142 6.50 -6.10 18.35
N SER A 143 6.29 -7.39 18.09
CA SER A 143 6.08 -7.93 16.75
C SER A 143 5.14 -9.13 16.77
N TRP A 144 4.24 -9.22 15.80
CA TRP A 144 3.30 -10.35 15.65
C TRP A 144 2.79 -10.50 14.21
N SER A 145 2.33 -11.71 13.86
CA SER A 145 1.65 -11.92 12.57
C SER A 145 0.27 -11.28 12.58
N VAL A 146 -0.10 -10.63 11.48
CA VAL A 146 -1.42 -10.02 11.22
C VAL A 146 -2.24 -10.81 10.21
N ILE A 147 -1.63 -11.79 9.57
CA ILE A 147 -2.25 -12.76 8.66
C ILE A 147 -1.50 -14.09 8.73
N ASP A 148 -2.22 -15.20 8.65
CA ASP A 148 -1.64 -16.54 8.50
C ASP A 148 -1.47 -16.82 7.00
N LEU A 149 -0.27 -16.56 6.49
CA LEU A 149 0.09 -16.77 5.08
C LEU A 149 0.36 -18.26 4.82
N LYS A 150 0.00 -18.72 3.64
CA LYS A 150 0.46 -20.00 3.11
C LYS A 150 1.90 -19.89 2.60
N ASP A 151 2.59 -21.03 2.54
CA ASP A 151 4.05 -21.13 2.37
C ASP A 151 4.67 -20.31 1.22
N ASP A 152 3.96 -20.07 0.13
CA ASP A 152 4.49 -19.33 -1.03
C ASP A 152 3.83 -17.97 -1.26
N ASP A 153 3.05 -17.46 -0.27
CA ASP A 153 2.33 -16.21 -0.42
C ASP A 153 3.05 -15.05 0.27
N GLU A 154 2.83 -13.84 -0.21
CA GLU A 154 3.32 -12.62 0.40
C GLU A 154 2.26 -11.53 0.38
N VAL A 155 2.27 -10.66 1.39
CA VAL A 155 1.45 -9.45 1.40
C VAL A 155 2.08 -8.42 0.45
N LEU A 156 1.29 -7.93 -0.50
CA LEU A 156 1.74 -6.93 -1.47
C LEU A 156 1.52 -5.50 -1.00
N ALA A 157 0.39 -5.26 -0.33
CA ALA A 157 0.06 -3.95 0.20
C ALA A 157 -0.92 -4.09 1.37
N ALA A 158 -0.91 -3.08 2.25
CA ALA A 158 -1.82 -2.94 3.36
C ALA A 158 -2.23 -1.47 3.53
N ALA A 159 -3.52 -1.22 3.77
CA ALA A 159 -4.05 0.10 4.06
C ALA A 159 -5.33 0.01 4.88
N GLU A 160 -5.67 1.07 5.59
CA GLU A 160 -6.97 1.17 6.26
C GLU A 160 -8.10 1.10 5.25
N ALA A 161 -9.17 0.37 5.60
CA ALA A 161 -10.33 0.20 4.72
C ALA A 161 -11.63 0.25 5.53
N ARG A 162 -12.42 1.31 5.31
CA ARG A 162 -13.79 1.42 5.79
C ARG A 162 -14.70 0.52 4.97
N ASP A 163 -15.90 0.29 5.43
CA ASP A 163 -16.84 -0.63 4.76
C ASP A 163 -17.22 -0.19 3.35
N GLU A 164 -17.31 1.12 3.12
CA GLU A 164 -17.65 1.76 1.84
C GLU A 164 -16.46 1.84 0.87
N ASP A 165 -15.22 1.74 1.35
CA ASP A 165 -14.03 1.86 0.52
C ASP A 165 -13.92 0.72 -0.50
N ARG A 166 -13.24 0.98 -1.60
CA ARG A 166 -13.02 0.00 -2.68
C ARG A 166 -11.70 -0.74 -2.48
N LEU A 167 -11.77 -2.05 -2.51
CA LEU A 167 -10.61 -2.92 -2.64
C LEU A 167 -10.42 -3.24 -4.12
N VAL A 168 -9.20 -3.03 -4.60
CA VAL A 168 -8.83 -3.18 -6.01
C VAL A 168 -7.70 -4.17 -6.13
N PHE A 169 -7.88 -5.21 -6.94
CA PHE A 169 -6.85 -6.16 -7.34
C PHE A 169 -6.57 -6.03 -8.82
N VAL A 170 -5.31 -6.07 -9.20
CA VAL A 170 -4.86 -6.19 -10.59
C VAL A 170 -3.92 -7.38 -10.67
N SER A 171 -4.20 -8.32 -11.57
CA SER A 171 -3.36 -9.51 -11.78
C SER A 171 -2.37 -9.31 -12.93
N THR A 172 -1.37 -10.18 -12.99
CA THR A 172 -0.31 -10.14 -14.02
C THR A 172 -0.84 -10.36 -15.45
N ASP A 173 -2.01 -11.01 -15.61
CA ASP A 173 -2.72 -11.12 -16.90
C ASP A 173 -3.62 -9.91 -17.18
N SER A 174 -3.46 -8.81 -16.45
CA SER A 174 -4.26 -7.58 -16.53
C SER A 174 -5.74 -7.70 -16.16
N SER A 175 -6.14 -8.72 -15.42
CA SER A 175 -7.49 -8.79 -14.85
C SER A 175 -7.61 -7.87 -13.63
N LEU A 176 -8.58 -6.97 -13.65
CA LEU A 176 -8.88 -6.06 -12.54
C LEU A 176 -10.19 -6.46 -11.88
N LEU A 177 -10.16 -6.61 -10.56
CA LEU A 177 -11.34 -6.84 -9.74
C LEU A 177 -11.46 -5.73 -8.70
N THR A 178 -12.63 -5.10 -8.62
CA THR A 178 -12.96 -4.15 -7.56
C THR A 178 -14.27 -4.52 -6.87
N PHE A 179 -14.29 -4.37 -5.54
CA PHE A 179 -15.45 -4.60 -4.71
C PHE A 179 -15.37 -3.76 -3.42
N GLU A 180 -16.49 -3.57 -2.74
CA GLU A 180 -16.53 -2.83 -1.48
C GLU A 180 -15.91 -3.64 -0.34
N ALA A 181 -15.18 -2.95 0.54
CA ALA A 181 -14.46 -3.57 1.64
C ALA A 181 -15.38 -4.30 2.63
N LYS A 182 -16.66 -3.89 2.76
CA LYS A 182 -17.66 -4.61 3.57
C LYS A 182 -17.85 -6.07 3.17
N ASN A 183 -17.50 -6.45 1.94
CA ASN A 183 -17.57 -7.84 1.48
C ASN A 183 -16.47 -8.72 2.11
N VAL A 184 -15.54 -8.11 2.83
CA VAL A 184 -14.49 -8.79 3.61
C VAL A 184 -14.71 -8.49 5.08
N ARG A 185 -15.31 -9.42 5.82
CA ARG A 185 -15.49 -9.22 7.27
C ARG A 185 -14.15 -9.06 7.98
N PRO A 186 -14.04 -8.15 8.96
CA PRO A 186 -12.86 -8.07 9.81
C PRO A 186 -12.58 -9.39 10.54
N GLN A 187 -11.31 -9.74 10.69
CA GLN A 187 -10.83 -10.98 11.30
C GLN A 187 -9.70 -10.70 12.29
N GLY A 188 -9.57 -11.56 13.27
CA GLY A 188 -8.44 -11.57 14.20
C GLY A 188 -7.10 -11.91 13.51
N ARG A 189 -6.01 -11.67 14.21
CA ARG A 189 -4.63 -11.78 13.68
C ARG A 189 -4.28 -13.16 13.09
N THR A 190 -4.77 -14.24 13.67
CA THR A 190 -4.42 -15.62 13.30
C THR A 190 -5.21 -16.16 12.09
N ALA A 191 -6.12 -15.41 11.51
CA ALA A 191 -6.87 -15.85 10.34
C ALA A 191 -6.06 -15.66 9.05
N GLY A 192 -6.20 -16.60 8.10
CA GLY A 192 -5.54 -16.56 6.79
C GLY A 192 -6.22 -15.69 5.73
N GLY A 193 -7.29 -14.96 6.10
CA GLY A 193 -8.05 -14.18 5.12
C GLY A 193 -9.07 -15.00 4.33
N MET A 194 -9.46 -14.49 3.17
CA MET A 194 -10.44 -15.12 2.28
C MET A 194 -10.09 -14.81 0.81
N ALA A 195 -10.67 -15.57 -0.12
CA ALA A 195 -10.44 -15.34 -1.55
C ALA A 195 -10.81 -13.90 -1.94
N GLY A 196 -9.86 -13.13 -2.41
CA GLY A 196 -10.02 -11.79 -2.96
C GLY A 196 -10.33 -11.84 -4.44
N ILE A 197 -9.35 -12.19 -5.26
CA ILE A 197 -9.47 -12.40 -6.71
C ILE A 197 -9.17 -13.85 -7.06
N ARG A 198 -9.87 -14.39 -8.07
CA ARG A 198 -9.53 -15.68 -8.66
C ARG A 198 -8.57 -15.47 -9.82
N LEU A 199 -7.37 -15.98 -9.66
CA LEU A 199 -6.29 -15.89 -10.65
C LEU A 199 -6.40 -17.01 -11.70
N ALA A 200 -5.93 -16.74 -12.91
CA ALA A 200 -5.67 -17.76 -13.91
C ALA A 200 -4.42 -18.57 -13.54
N GLU A 201 -4.25 -19.74 -14.13
CA GLU A 201 -3.07 -20.59 -13.91
C GLU A 201 -1.78 -19.84 -14.30
N GLY A 202 -0.78 -19.91 -13.43
CA GLY A 202 0.50 -19.20 -13.60
C GLY A 202 0.47 -17.69 -13.38
N CYS A 203 -0.70 -17.11 -13.04
CA CYS A 203 -0.84 -15.68 -12.77
C CYS A 203 -0.80 -15.39 -11.26
N SER A 204 -0.36 -14.19 -10.94
CA SER A 204 -0.34 -13.65 -9.58
C SER A 204 -0.97 -12.26 -9.54
N VAL A 205 -1.19 -11.72 -8.36
CA VAL A 205 -1.56 -10.31 -8.17
C VAL A 205 -0.33 -9.45 -8.44
N ALA A 206 -0.48 -8.47 -9.32
CA ALA A 206 0.54 -7.47 -9.61
C ALA A 206 0.40 -6.24 -8.69
N ALA A 207 -0.84 -5.89 -8.33
CA ALA A 207 -1.11 -4.77 -7.43
C ALA A 207 -2.38 -4.98 -6.61
N PHE A 208 -2.35 -4.51 -5.37
CA PHE A 208 -3.50 -4.37 -4.48
C PHE A 208 -3.56 -2.94 -3.97
N ALA A 209 -4.76 -2.36 -3.91
CA ALA A 209 -4.97 -1.03 -3.37
C ALA A 209 -6.31 -0.92 -2.65
N VAL A 210 -6.37 0.00 -1.67
CA VAL A 210 -7.59 0.49 -1.05
C VAL A 210 -7.84 1.90 -1.57
N VAL A 211 -9.02 2.14 -2.12
CA VAL A 211 -9.43 3.44 -2.63
C VAL A 211 -10.59 3.94 -1.79
N PRO A 212 -10.43 5.08 -1.09
CA PRO A 212 -11.50 5.70 -0.31
C PRO A 212 -12.72 5.96 -1.20
N ASP A 213 -13.94 5.73 -0.68
CA ASP A 213 -15.18 5.90 -1.44
C ASP A 213 -15.29 7.28 -2.10
N GLY A 214 -14.96 8.35 -1.37
CA GLY A 214 -14.95 9.71 -1.89
C GLY A 214 -13.92 9.99 -3.01
N LYS A 215 -13.05 9.03 -3.33
CA LYS A 215 -12.07 9.11 -4.43
C LYS A 215 -12.40 8.20 -5.61
N VAL A 216 -13.44 7.39 -5.52
CA VAL A 216 -13.82 6.45 -6.61
C VAL A 216 -14.35 7.19 -7.82
N THR A 217 -15.19 8.20 -7.60
CA THR A 217 -15.81 8.99 -8.68
C THR A 217 -14.79 9.89 -9.35
N TRP A 218 -14.79 9.88 -10.66
CA TRP A 218 -13.96 10.77 -11.49
C TRP A 218 -14.69 12.09 -11.74
N ASN A 219 -14.08 13.18 -11.28
CA ASN A 219 -14.57 14.53 -11.51
C ASN A 219 -13.62 15.25 -12.46
N TYR A 220 -14.20 15.97 -13.40
CA TYR A 220 -13.48 16.74 -14.40
C TYR A 220 -14.04 18.15 -14.43
N GLU A 221 -13.19 19.13 -14.22
CA GLU A 221 -13.56 20.55 -14.18
C GLU A 221 -12.72 21.33 -15.17
N GLU A 222 -13.37 22.15 -16.00
CA GLU A 222 -12.71 23.11 -16.87
C GLU A 222 -12.56 24.43 -16.12
N GLY A 223 -11.32 24.85 -15.88
CA GLY A 223 -11.00 26.13 -15.23
C GLY A 223 -11.15 27.32 -16.18
N GLU A 224 -11.28 28.53 -15.63
CA GLU A 224 -11.48 29.79 -16.37
C GLU A 224 -10.39 30.10 -17.41
N ASN A 225 -9.23 29.47 -17.33
CA ASN A 225 -8.09 29.67 -18.25
C ASN A 225 -7.93 28.53 -19.27
N GLY A 226 -8.94 27.68 -19.47
CA GLY A 226 -8.82 26.49 -20.32
C GLY A 226 -7.90 25.42 -19.74
N LEU A 227 -7.49 25.53 -18.47
CA LEU A 227 -6.80 24.49 -17.74
C LEU A 227 -7.82 23.52 -17.18
N PHE A 228 -7.58 22.25 -17.39
CA PHE A 228 -8.44 21.20 -16.89
C PHE A 228 -7.90 20.66 -15.57
N SER A 229 -8.73 20.54 -14.58
CA SER A 229 -8.44 19.80 -13.36
C SER A 229 -9.24 18.51 -13.33
N ALA A 230 -8.62 17.44 -12.87
CA ALA A 230 -9.29 16.16 -12.71
C ALA A 230 -8.98 15.59 -11.33
N SER A 231 -9.98 15.01 -10.69
CA SER A 231 -9.83 14.35 -9.39
C SER A 231 -10.55 13.01 -9.40
N GLY A 232 -10.07 12.09 -8.58
CA GLY A 232 -10.57 10.72 -8.50
C GLY A 232 -9.48 9.69 -8.78
N ALA A 233 -9.75 8.44 -8.44
CA ALA A 233 -8.81 7.35 -8.64
C ALA A 233 -8.75 6.91 -10.10
N VAL A 234 -7.54 6.68 -10.58
CA VAL A 234 -7.28 6.12 -11.91
C VAL A 234 -6.46 4.85 -11.79
N VAL A 235 -6.65 3.97 -12.75
CA VAL A 235 -5.81 2.80 -12.97
C VAL A 235 -4.86 3.11 -14.12
N LEU A 236 -3.57 3.23 -13.81
CA LEU A 236 -2.51 3.32 -14.80
C LEU A 236 -1.96 1.91 -15.03
N THR A 237 -2.05 1.44 -16.26
CA THR A 237 -1.43 0.19 -16.69
C THR A 237 -0.38 0.47 -17.74
N VAL A 238 0.77 -0.16 -17.61
CA VAL A 238 1.87 -0.08 -18.58
C VAL A 238 2.17 -1.50 -19.02
N ALA A 239 2.00 -1.76 -20.33
CA ALA A 239 2.40 -3.02 -20.92
C ALA A 239 3.78 -2.82 -21.57
N GLY A 240 4.69 -3.72 -21.30
CA GLY A 240 6.03 -3.74 -21.87
C GLY A 240 6.43 -5.17 -22.20
N ASP A 241 7.49 -5.34 -22.97
CA ASP A 241 8.11 -6.63 -23.22
C ASP A 241 9.21 -6.86 -22.18
N SER A 242 9.07 -7.90 -21.37
CA SER A 242 10.05 -8.24 -20.32
C SER A 242 11.41 -8.70 -20.89
N GLU A 243 11.47 -9.05 -22.18
CA GLU A 243 12.70 -9.48 -22.86
C GLU A 243 13.34 -8.34 -23.68
N ALA A 244 12.70 -7.17 -23.75
CA ALA A 244 13.27 -6.02 -24.46
C ALA A 244 14.50 -5.49 -23.75
N LEU A 245 15.48 -5.03 -24.52
CA LEU A 245 16.65 -4.36 -23.95
C LEU A 245 16.23 -3.05 -23.26
N PRO A 246 16.83 -2.70 -22.12
CA PRO A 246 16.52 -1.46 -21.41
C PRO A 246 16.60 -0.23 -22.34
N GLY A 247 15.52 0.55 -22.37
CA GLY A 247 15.41 1.74 -23.22
C GLY A 247 14.92 1.49 -24.65
N THR A 248 14.65 0.24 -25.03
CA THR A 248 14.06 -0.12 -26.34
C THR A 248 12.60 -0.57 -26.23
N GLU A 249 12.04 -0.57 -25.03
CA GLU A 249 10.69 -1.01 -24.73
C GLU A 249 9.65 -0.06 -25.36
N ASN A 250 8.88 -0.55 -26.29
CA ASN A 250 7.72 0.14 -26.84
C ASN A 250 6.47 -0.23 -26.03
N GLY A 251 6.44 0.15 -24.76
CA GLY A 251 5.32 -0.12 -23.87
C GLY A 251 4.12 0.77 -24.18
N ALA A 252 2.92 0.23 -24.09
CA ALA A 252 1.68 0.99 -24.16
C ALA A 252 1.19 1.34 -22.75
N ALA A 253 1.06 2.63 -22.46
CA ALA A 253 0.45 3.12 -21.24
C ALA A 253 -1.04 3.41 -21.45
N LYS A 254 -1.87 3.02 -20.48
CA LYS A 254 -3.30 3.31 -20.48
C LYS A 254 -3.73 3.82 -19.10
N VAL A 255 -4.41 4.96 -19.08
CA VAL A 255 -5.06 5.52 -17.89
C VAL A 255 -6.56 5.33 -18.03
N THR A 256 -7.20 4.79 -16.99
CA THR A 256 -8.65 4.56 -16.97
C THR A 256 -9.19 4.97 -15.59
N PRO A 257 -10.21 5.84 -15.50
CA PRO A 257 -10.88 6.11 -14.23
C PRO A 257 -11.38 4.84 -13.57
N LEU A 258 -11.19 4.71 -12.25
CA LEU A 258 -11.59 3.50 -11.52
C LEU A 258 -13.10 3.26 -11.60
N GLU A 259 -13.92 4.30 -11.62
CA GLU A 259 -15.38 4.21 -11.72
C GLU A 259 -15.86 3.48 -12.99
N MET A 260 -15.05 3.46 -14.05
CA MET A 260 -15.39 2.73 -15.29
C MET A 260 -15.28 1.20 -15.15
N TYR A 261 -14.69 0.71 -14.07
CA TYR A 261 -14.62 -0.72 -13.79
C TYR A 261 -15.84 -1.16 -12.98
N PRO A 262 -16.58 -2.19 -13.44
CA PRO A 262 -17.76 -2.67 -12.72
C PRO A 262 -17.36 -3.28 -11.38
N THR A 263 -18.10 -2.91 -10.34
CA THR A 263 -18.01 -3.60 -9.04
C THR A 263 -18.53 -5.01 -9.18
N LYS A 264 -17.76 -6.00 -8.74
CA LYS A 264 -18.09 -7.43 -8.81
C LYS A 264 -18.03 -8.09 -7.44
N GLY A 265 -18.51 -9.30 -7.36
CA GLY A 265 -18.36 -10.12 -6.15
C GLY A 265 -16.90 -10.51 -5.90
N ARG A 266 -16.49 -10.54 -4.64
CA ARG A 266 -15.21 -11.07 -4.18
C ARG A 266 -15.00 -12.52 -4.66
N GLY A 267 -13.76 -12.92 -4.94
CA GLY A 267 -13.43 -14.28 -5.39
C GLY A 267 -13.77 -14.56 -6.85
N THR A 268 -14.07 -13.54 -7.66
CA THR A 268 -14.26 -13.66 -9.10
C THR A 268 -13.01 -13.26 -9.88
N VAL A 269 -12.99 -13.47 -11.21
CA VAL A 269 -11.83 -13.18 -12.08
C VAL A 269 -11.64 -11.67 -12.36
N GLY A 270 -12.70 -10.86 -12.21
CA GLY A 270 -12.64 -9.44 -12.58
C GLY A 270 -12.92 -9.17 -14.07
N VAL A 271 -12.38 -8.06 -14.59
CA VAL A 271 -12.47 -7.63 -15.99
C VAL A 271 -11.08 -7.26 -16.48
N ARG A 272 -10.85 -7.36 -17.78
CA ARG A 272 -9.55 -7.02 -18.37
C ARG A 272 -9.32 -5.50 -18.37
N SER A 273 -8.25 -5.03 -17.76
CA SER A 273 -7.86 -3.62 -17.70
C SER A 273 -7.07 -3.18 -18.93
N GLN A 274 -6.25 -4.07 -19.51
CA GLN A 274 -5.47 -3.83 -20.72
C GLN A 274 -5.42 -5.08 -21.59
N ARG A 275 -5.28 -4.90 -22.90
CA ARG A 275 -5.01 -5.99 -23.83
C ARG A 275 -3.52 -5.98 -24.17
N PHE A 276 -2.87 -7.11 -24.02
CA PHE A 276 -1.53 -7.30 -24.57
C PHE A 276 -1.64 -7.55 -26.06
N LEU A 277 -0.85 -6.83 -26.85
CA LEU A 277 -0.65 -7.15 -28.26
C LEU A 277 0.24 -8.39 -28.31
N LYS A 278 -0.14 -9.34 -29.14
CA LYS A 278 0.68 -10.53 -29.42
C LYS A 278 1.78 -10.16 -30.38
#